data_a15ca80fb131cb1399fe258a141b7557
#
_entry.id   a15ca80fb131cb1399fe258a141b7557
#
_cell.length_a   1.000
_cell.length_b   1.000
_cell.length_c   1.000
_cell.angle_alpha   90.00
_cell.angle_beta   90.00
_cell.angle_gamma   90.00
#
_symmetry.space_group_name_H-M   'P 1'
#
loop_
_entity.id
_entity.type
_entity.pdbx_description
1 polymer ?
#
loop_
_entity_poly.entity_id
_entity_poly.type
_entity_poly.pdbx_seq_one_letter_code
_entity_poly.pdbx_strand_id
1 'polypeptide(L)'
;MINLEFLSELRGKKLLLAFSHGSDSTALFHLLLRENISFDCALFNYKTRASSDCEEASAKELCERFGKRFFSKNAELKNGNFESKARALRYDFFSKICLEYGYRGLVLAHQLNDYFEWFLMRFSKGAGLANLLGFDESLRLENGEKINIYRPLKNTPKHEILAFLHQNDIKYFNDETNKDESFERNYIRANFSDKFISSFAAGVAKTFEALNADKKVLLGDFAFESGGLFVLKNDEKAINLADKALKKLGVLLSADSRAVAARAMKNEGQIVLSHKVALCASRAFVFIAPLKTAVLKKEFKEECRVLKIPSKIRAFLFLNKDIFKDLKEFLI
;
A
#
# COMPACT_ATOMS: atom_id res chain seq x y z
N MET A 1 2.70 28.65 3.12
CA MET A 1 3.00 28.04 1.78
C MET A 1 3.18 26.56 1.99
N ILE A 2 2.44 25.71 1.26
CA ILE A 2 2.56 24.25 1.38
C ILE A 2 3.87 23.79 0.73
N ASN A 3 4.68 23.06 1.48
CA ASN A 3 5.89 22.39 1.01
C ASN A 3 5.57 20.93 0.70
N LEU A 4 5.92 20.48 -0.50
CA LEU A 4 5.75 19.08 -0.88
C LEU A 4 6.92 18.23 -0.37
N GLU A 5 6.59 17.09 0.21
CA GLU A 5 7.57 16.05 0.53
C GLU A 5 8.09 15.37 -0.76
N PHE A 6 9.26 14.78 -0.68
CA PHE A 6 9.87 14.00 -1.78
C PHE A 6 10.22 14.81 -3.05
N LEU A 7 10.29 16.14 -3.03
CA LEU A 7 10.53 16.94 -4.23
C LEU A 7 11.78 16.51 -5.02
N SER A 8 12.88 16.22 -4.33
CA SER A 8 14.12 15.74 -4.96
C SER A 8 13.94 14.39 -5.67
N GLU A 9 13.08 13.53 -5.11
CA GLU A 9 12.80 12.20 -5.66
C GLU A 9 11.79 12.24 -6.82
N LEU A 10 10.89 13.23 -6.84
CA LEU A 10 9.88 13.42 -7.89
C LEU A 10 10.48 14.02 -9.16
N ARG A 11 11.49 14.90 -9.02
CA ARG A 11 12.15 15.57 -10.15
C ARG A 11 12.79 14.57 -11.11
N GLY A 12 12.63 14.82 -12.41
CA GLY A 12 13.21 13.99 -13.47
C GLY A 12 12.49 12.65 -13.69
N LYS A 13 11.45 12.32 -12.91
CA LYS A 13 10.65 11.10 -13.13
C LYS A 13 9.37 11.39 -13.89
N LYS A 14 8.96 10.43 -14.70
CA LYS A 14 7.62 10.39 -15.29
C LYS A 14 6.66 9.79 -14.28
N LEU A 15 5.72 10.58 -13.77
CA LEU A 15 4.85 10.23 -12.65
C LEU A 15 3.39 10.12 -13.07
N LEU A 16 2.64 9.26 -12.41
CA LEU A 16 1.19 9.14 -12.54
C LEU A 16 0.51 9.66 -11.28
N LEU A 17 -0.27 10.72 -11.38
CA LEU A 17 -1.10 11.25 -10.28
C LEU A 17 -2.45 10.51 -10.26
N ALA A 18 -2.79 9.89 -9.15
CA ALA A 18 -4.15 9.43 -8.90
C ALA A 18 -5.03 10.66 -8.61
N PHE A 19 -5.86 11.01 -9.59
CA PHE A 19 -6.58 12.27 -9.62
C PHE A 19 -8.09 12.04 -9.56
N SER A 20 -8.73 12.39 -8.43
CA SER A 20 -10.17 12.27 -8.23
C SER A 20 -10.94 13.58 -8.45
N HIS A 21 -10.24 14.70 -8.70
CA HIS A 21 -10.77 16.05 -8.73
C HIS A 21 -11.43 16.53 -7.42
N GLY A 22 -11.22 15.79 -6.33
CA GLY A 22 -11.53 16.25 -4.97
C GLY A 22 -10.46 17.23 -4.47
N SER A 23 -10.74 17.93 -3.38
CA SER A 23 -9.87 18.99 -2.83
C SER A 23 -8.39 18.60 -2.71
N ASP A 24 -8.07 17.42 -2.15
CA ASP A 24 -6.68 17.04 -1.91
C ASP A 24 -5.93 16.76 -3.21
N SER A 25 -6.54 16.02 -4.14
CA SER A 25 -5.92 15.70 -5.43
C SER A 25 -5.80 16.93 -6.33
N THR A 26 -6.76 17.86 -6.27
CA THR A 26 -6.73 19.11 -7.01
C THR A 26 -5.65 20.05 -6.48
N ALA A 27 -5.52 20.18 -5.16
CA ALA A 27 -4.43 20.94 -4.57
C ALA A 27 -3.07 20.37 -4.98
N LEU A 28 -2.91 19.04 -4.89
CA LEU A 28 -1.67 18.38 -5.28
C LEU A 28 -1.34 18.57 -6.77
N PHE A 29 -2.34 18.51 -7.66
CA PHE A 29 -2.19 18.80 -9.07
C PHE A 29 -1.56 20.18 -9.31
N HIS A 30 -2.10 21.22 -8.69
CA HIS A 30 -1.60 22.60 -8.84
C HIS A 30 -0.24 22.81 -8.16
N LEU A 31 0.00 22.15 -7.03
CA LEU A 31 1.28 22.19 -6.35
C LEU A 31 2.40 21.51 -7.17
N LEU A 32 2.12 20.38 -7.81
CA LEU A 32 3.06 19.71 -8.71
C LEU A 32 3.38 20.57 -9.94
N LEU A 33 2.38 21.28 -10.50
CA LEU A 33 2.60 22.27 -11.57
C LEU A 33 3.52 23.39 -11.11
N ARG A 34 3.26 23.97 -9.94
CA ARG A 34 4.07 25.04 -9.35
C ARG A 34 5.54 24.64 -9.18
N GLU A 35 5.79 23.38 -8.79
CA GLU A 35 7.12 22.83 -8.61
C GLU A 35 7.78 22.30 -9.91
N ASN A 36 7.13 22.50 -11.05
CA ASN A 36 7.59 22.01 -12.38
C ASN A 36 7.84 20.50 -12.41
N ILE A 37 7.02 19.73 -11.68
CA ILE A 37 7.10 18.25 -11.70
C ILE A 37 6.35 17.71 -12.92
N SER A 38 6.97 16.74 -13.62
CA SER A 38 6.35 16.07 -14.77
C SER A 38 5.40 14.97 -14.29
N PHE A 39 4.12 15.07 -14.63
CA PHE A 39 3.10 14.06 -14.30
C PHE A 39 1.98 14.05 -15.32
N ASP A 40 1.27 12.92 -15.37
CA ASP A 40 -0.02 12.73 -16.01
C ASP A 40 -1.04 12.21 -14.99
N CYS A 41 -2.32 12.17 -15.33
CA CYS A 41 -3.41 11.90 -14.39
C CYS A 41 -4.15 10.61 -14.69
N ALA A 42 -4.59 9.91 -13.65
CA ALA A 42 -5.45 8.74 -13.76
C ALA A 42 -6.61 8.80 -12.75
N LEU A 43 -7.84 8.61 -13.24
CA LEU A 43 -9.06 8.59 -12.45
C LEU A 43 -9.74 7.24 -12.56
N PHE A 44 -10.14 6.66 -11.44
CA PHE A 44 -10.97 5.46 -11.41
C PHE A 44 -12.38 5.86 -10.95
N ASN A 45 -13.36 5.81 -11.86
CA ASN A 45 -14.73 6.19 -11.58
C ASN A 45 -15.56 4.95 -11.22
N TYR A 46 -16.07 4.91 -10.00
CA TYR A 46 -16.89 3.80 -9.50
C TYR A 46 -18.37 3.90 -9.86
N LYS A 47 -18.79 4.98 -10.53
CA LYS A 47 -20.20 5.24 -10.87
C LYS A 47 -21.15 5.18 -9.68
N THR A 48 -20.67 5.58 -8.50
CA THR A 48 -21.44 5.50 -7.25
C THR A 48 -22.44 6.64 -7.10
N ARG A 49 -22.32 7.69 -7.88
CA ARG A 49 -23.12 8.93 -7.80
C ARG A 49 -23.43 9.47 -9.18
N ALA A 50 -24.56 10.19 -9.30
CA ALA A 50 -24.93 10.86 -10.54
C ALA A 50 -23.89 11.92 -10.97
N SER A 51 -23.21 12.57 -10.00
CA SER A 51 -22.16 13.57 -10.27
C SER A 51 -20.84 12.98 -10.75
N SER A 52 -20.61 11.68 -10.61
CA SER A 52 -19.32 11.05 -10.94
C SER A 52 -18.86 11.27 -12.38
N ASP A 53 -19.80 11.37 -13.32
CA ASP A 53 -19.50 11.62 -14.73
C ASP A 53 -19.14 13.08 -14.98
N CYS A 54 -19.79 14.01 -14.27
CA CYS A 54 -19.44 15.44 -14.34
C CYS A 54 -18.05 15.68 -13.70
N GLU A 55 -17.74 14.99 -12.62
CA GLU A 55 -16.42 15.05 -11.98
C GLU A 55 -15.32 14.53 -12.91
N GLU A 56 -15.56 13.42 -13.62
CA GLU A 56 -14.64 12.84 -14.60
C GLU A 56 -14.43 13.78 -15.79
N ALA A 57 -15.52 14.34 -16.35
CA ALA A 57 -15.44 15.28 -17.47
C ALA A 57 -14.64 16.54 -17.09
N SER A 58 -14.90 17.12 -15.91
CA SER A 58 -14.18 18.28 -15.42
C SER A 58 -12.70 17.96 -15.10
N ALA A 59 -12.41 16.78 -14.60
CA ALA A 59 -11.03 16.32 -14.39
C ALA A 59 -10.27 16.23 -15.72
N LYS A 60 -10.91 15.69 -16.74
CA LYS A 60 -10.34 15.60 -18.10
C LYS A 60 -10.07 17.00 -18.68
N GLU A 61 -11.04 17.91 -18.63
CA GLU A 61 -10.90 19.28 -19.10
C GLU A 61 -9.73 20.01 -18.41
N LEU A 62 -9.60 19.84 -17.08
CA LEU A 62 -8.48 20.42 -16.32
C LEU A 62 -7.15 19.85 -16.82
N CYS A 63 -7.04 18.55 -17.02
CA CYS A 63 -5.83 17.91 -17.52
C CYS A 63 -5.46 18.42 -18.92
N GLU A 64 -6.42 18.50 -19.84
CA GLU A 64 -6.23 19.01 -21.20
C GLU A 64 -5.74 20.47 -21.20
N ARG A 65 -6.33 21.33 -20.37
CA ARG A 65 -5.92 22.73 -20.20
C ARG A 65 -4.46 22.90 -19.78
N PHE A 66 -3.94 21.97 -19.01
CA PHE A 66 -2.53 21.99 -18.57
C PHE A 66 -1.62 21.03 -19.35
N GLY A 67 -2.08 20.50 -20.49
CA GLY A 67 -1.29 19.63 -21.37
C GLY A 67 -0.92 18.29 -20.72
N LYS A 68 -1.75 17.77 -19.80
CA LYS A 68 -1.54 16.49 -19.12
C LYS A 68 -2.37 15.40 -19.78
N ARG A 69 -1.80 14.20 -19.93
CA ARG A 69 -2.57 13.03 -20.32
C ARG A 69 -3.53 12.65 -19.21
N PHE A 70 -4.72 12.23 -19.61
CA PHE A 70 -5.75 11.79 -18.68
C PHE A 70 -6.19 10.38 -19.03
N PHE A 71 -6.10 9.49 -18.04
CA PHE A 71 -6.55 8.10 -18.14
C PHE A 71 -7.76 7.92 -17.23
N SER A 72 -8.82 7.32 -17.73
CA SER A 72 -9.96 6.97 -16.88
C SER A 72 -10.41 5.53 -17.11
N LYS A 73 -10.97 4.93 -16.06
CA LYS A 73 -11.61 3.63 -16.09
C LYS A 73 -12.84 3.64 -15.21
N ASN A 74 -13.92 3.08 -15.73
CA ASN A 74 -15.19 2.96 -15.03
C ASN A 74 -15.39 1.52 -14.58
N ALA A 75 -15.93 1.33 -13.37
CA ALA A 75 -16.41 0.03 -12.90
C ALA A 75 -17.58 0.22 -11.94
N GLU A 76 -18.68 -0.48 -12.18
CA GLU A 76 -19.78 -0.58 -11.23
C GLU A 76 -19.45 -1.71 -10.24
N LEU A 77 -19.39 -1.39 -8.96
CA LEU A 77 -19.21 -2.37 -7.90
C LEU A 77 -20.57 -2.67 -7.24
N LYS A 78 -21.04 -3.90 -7.41
CA LYS A 78 -22.23 -4.40 -6.72
C LYS A 78 -21.83 -5.02 -5.37
N ASN A 79 -22.55 -4.69 -4.34
CA ASN A 79 -22.57 -5.15 -2.94
C ASN A 79 -21.48 -6.11 -2.41
N GLY A 80 -21.02 -5.86 -1.16
CA GLY A 80 -20.15 -6.69 -0.33
C GLY A 80 -18.65 -6.32 -0.44
N ASN A 81 -18.03 -5.99 0.70
CA ASN A 81 -16.61 -5.57 0.81
C ASN A 81 -16.17 -4.54 -0.24
N PHE A 82 -17.03 -3.55 -0.48
CA PHE A 82 -16.89 -2.53 -1.53
C PHE A 82 -15.51 -1.85 -1.48
N GLU A 83 -15.09 -1.37 -0.32
CA GLU A 83 -13.87 -0.57 -0.18
C GLU A 83 -12.60 -1.36 -0.54
N SER A 84 -12.50 -2.62 -0.10
CA SER A 84 -11.34 -3.47 -0.40
C SER A 84 -11.25 -3.83 -1.88
N LYS A 85 -12.40 -4.18 -2.51
CA LYS A 85 -12.47 -4.48 -3.94
C LYS A 85 -12.19 -3.25 -4.80
N ALA A 86 -12.78 -2.11 -4.42
CA ALA A 86 -12.58 -0.82 -5.06
C ALA A 86 -11.10 -0.43 -5.06
N ARG A 87 -10.43 -0.57 -3.91
CA ARG A 87 -9.01 -0.35 -3.77
C ARG A 87 -8.21 -1.27 -4.69
N ALA A 88 -8.48 -2.57 -4.69
CA ALA A 88 -7.74 -3.53 -5.52
C ALA A 88 -7.86 -3.21 -7.03
N LEU A 89 -9.08 -2.94 -7.53
CA LEU A 89 -9.31 -2.57 -8.93
C LEU A 89 -8.63 -1.27 -9.33
N ARG A 90 -8.62 -0.28 -8.44
CA ARG A 90 -7.95 1.00 -8.67
C ARG A 90 -6.44 0.84 -8.77
N TYR A 91 -5.84 0.05 -7.89
CA TYR A 91 -4.40 -0.19 -7.92
C TYR A 91 -3.98 -1.06 -9.11
N ASP A 92 -4.79 -2.04 -9.53
CA ASP A 92 -4.62 -2.80 -10.76
C ASP A 92 -4.62 -1.87 -11.99
N PHE A 93 -5.57 -0.95 -12.07
CA PHE A 93 -5.65 0.04 -13.13
C PHE A 93 -4.40 0.93 -13.19
N PHE A 94 -3.96 1.46 -12.04
CA PHE A 94 -2.75 2.28 -11.99
C PHE A 94 -1.49 1.47 -12.36
N SER A 95 -1.42 0.21 -11.94
CA SER A 95 -0.32 -0.70 -12.28
C SER A 95 -0.20 -0.90 -13.79
N LYS A 96 -1.33 -1.14 -14.48
CA LYS A 96 -1.37 -1.32 -15.94
C LYS A 96 -0.91 -0.07 -16.68
N ILE A 97 -1.41 1.09 -16.30
CA ILE A 97 -0.97 2.37 -16.90
C ILE A 97 0.53 2.60 -16.65
N CYS A 98 1.00 2.38 -15.43
CA CYS A 98 2.41 2.57 -15.12
C CYS A 98 3.31 1.68 -15.96
N LEU A 99 2.93 0.42 -16.15
CA LEU A 99 3.68 -0.52 -16.99
C LEU A 99 3.63 -0.12 -18.47
N GLU A 100 2.43 0.12 -19.01
CA GLU A 100 2.21 0.39 -20.44
C GLU A 100 2.87 1.70 -20.89
N TYR A 101 2.79 2.74 -20.08
CA TYR A 101 3.31 4.07 -20.44
C TYR A 101 4.65 4.42 -19.79
N GLY A 102 5.24 3.50 -19.03
CA GLY A 102 6.58 3.66 -18.43
C GLY A 102 6.65 4.70 -17.31
N TYR A 103 5.57 4.85 -16.50
CA TYR A 103 5.62 5.70 -15.31
C TYR A 103 6.49 5.06 -14.22
N ARG A 104 7.32 5.87 -13.56
CA ARG A 104 8.31 5.45 -12.56
C ARG A 104 7.90 5.74 -11.11
N GLY A 105 6.67 6.22 -10.91
CA GLY A 105 6.10 6.45 -9.60
C GLY A 105 4.62 6.80 -9.66
N LEU A 106 3.89 6.36 -8.65
CA LEU A 106 2.49 6.71 -8.43
C LEU A 106 2.41 7.78 -7.34
N VAL A 107 1.70 8.87 -7.61
CA VAL A 107 1.52 9.98 -6.66
C VAL A 107 0.09 9.98 -6.14
N LEU A 108 -0.06 9.98 -4.81
CA LEU A 108 -1.34 9.97 -4.12
C LEU A 108 -1.46 11.19 -3.21
N ALA A 109 -2.65 11.75 -3.15
CA ALA A 109 -2.94 12.98 -2.40
C ALA A 109 -3.33 12.75 -0.92
N HIS A 110 -2.89 11.63 -0.31
CA HIS A 110 -3.12 11.43 1.12
C HIS A 110 -2.37 12.52 1.92
N GLN A 111 -3.07 13.10 2.90
CA GLN A 111 -2.62 14.23 3.70
C GLN A 111 -2.58 13.84 5.20
N LEU A 112 -2.15 14.75 6.09
CA LEU A 112 -1.87 14.45 7.48
C LEU A 112 -3.09 13.90 8.25
N ASN A 113 -4.30 14.43 8.01
CA ASN A 113 -5.51 13.92 8.66
C ASN A 113 -5.81 12.47 8.23
N ASP A 114 -5.54 12.07 6.96
CA ASP A 114 -5.70 10.68 6.51
C ASP A 114 -4.79 9.71 7.29
N TYR A 115 -3.56 10.12 7.57
CA TYR A 115 -2.62 9.34 8.39
C TYR A 115 -3.10 9.22 9.83
N PHE A 116 -3.61 10.31 10.38
CA PHE A 116 -4.11 10.34 11.75
C PHE A 116 -5.44 9.56 11.90
N GLU A 117 -6.36 9.66 10.92
CA GLU A 117 -7.57 8.85 10.85
C GLU A 117 -7.21 7.35 10.84
N TRP A 118 -6.28 6.95 9.94
CA TRP A 118 -5.81 5.58 9.89
C TRP A 118 -5.20 5.12 11.21
N PHE A 119 -4.36 5.96 11.81
CA PHE A 119 -3.75 5.69 13.10
C PHE A 119 -4.80 5.43 14.17
N LEU A 120 -5.79 6.30 14.31
CA LEU A 120 -6.88 6.15 15.29
C LEU A 120 -7.72 4.89 15.06
N MET A 121 -8.09 4.60 13.82
CA MET A 121 -8.81 3.38 13.45
C MET A 121 -8.04 2.11 13.80
N ARG A 122 -6.72 2.11 13.72
CA ARG A 122 -5.87 0.97 14.07
C ARG A 122 -5.57 0.90 15.54
N PHE A 123 -5.35 2.04 16.17
CA PHE A 123 -5.11 2.16 17.59
C PHE A 123 -6.32 1.66 18.40
N SER A 124 -7.54 2.04 18.02
CA SER A 124 -8.78 1.59 18.67
C SER A 124 -8.98 0.06 18.58
N LYS A 125 -8.34 -0.60 17.61
CA LYS A 125 -8.39 -2.06 17.40
C LYS A 125 -7.18 -2.80 18.00
N GLY A 126 -6.35 -2.12 18.81
CA GLY A 126 -5.21 -2.74 19.48
C GLY A 126 -4.06 -3.11 18.53
N ALA A 127 -3.87 -2.36 17.43
CA ALA A 127 -2.79 -2.65 16.49
C ALA A 127 -1.43 -2.29 17.08
N GLY A 128 -0.44 -3.20 16.92
CA GLY A 128 0.96 -2.89 17.19
C GLY A 128 1.60 -2.03 16.10
N LEU A 129 2.83 -1.53 16.34
CA LEU A 129 3.56 -0.59 15.49
C LEU A 129 3.59 -0.96 14.00
N ALA A 130 3.74 -2.25 13.68
CA ALA A 130 3.77 -2.74 12.30
C ALA A 130 2.54 -2.37 11.48
N ASN A 131 1.36 -2.35 12.11
CA ASN A 131 0.06 -2.12 11.50
C ASN A 131 -0.52 -0.74 11.79
N LEU A 132 0.02 -0.05 12.77
CA LEU A 132 -0.43 1.26 13.21
C LEU A 132 -0.12 2.34 12.15
N LEU A 133 1.04 2.22 11.47
CA LEU A 133 1.56 3.15 10.48
C LEU A 133 1.55 2.50 9.09
N GLY A 134 0.37 2.22 8.58
CA GLY A 134 0.21 1.29 7.46
C GLY A 134 -0.23 1.87 6.12
N PHE A 135 0.61 2.69 5.46
CA PHE A 135 0.40 2.98 4.03
C PHE A 135 1.46 2.24 3.18
N ASP A 136 1.01 1.63 2.06
CA ASP A 136 1.94 1.01 1.11
C ASP A 136 2.87 2.06 0.51
N GLU A 137 4.18 1.77 0.49
CA GLU A 137 5.21 2.66 -0.06
C GLU A 137 5.58 2.29 -1.51
N SER A 138 5.09 1.18 -2.01
CA SER A 138 5.36 0.72 -3.37
C SER A 138 4.15 0.05 -4.00
N LEU A 139 4.07 0.13 -5.32
CA LEU A 139 3.13 -0.58 -6.19
C LEU A 139 3.90 -1.65 -6.97
N ARG A 140 3.46 -2.90 -6.91
CA ARG A 140 3.99 -3.98 -7.75
C ARG A 140 3.26 -3.96 -9.09
N LEU A 141 4.01 -3.94 -10.18
CA LEU A 141 3.51 -4.05 -11.55
C LEU A 141 3.29 -5.51 -11.94
N GLU A 142 2.55 -5.76 -13.03
CA GLU A 142 2.26 -7.11 -13.51
C GLU A 142 3.54 -7.88 -13.91
N ASN A 143 4.55 -7.21 -14.42
CA ASN A 143 5.87 -7.78 -14.75
C ASN A 143 6.76 -8.07 -13.51
N GLY A 144 6.25 -7.83 -12.30
CA GLY A 144 6.96 -8.05 -11.04
C GLY A 144 7.80 -6.87 -10.56
N GLU A 145 8.05 -5.85 -11.38
CA GLU A 145 8.72 -4.63 -10.96
C GLU A 145 7.96 -3.90 -9.84
N LYS A 146 8.68 -3.13 -9.03
CA LYS A 146 8.09 -2.26 -8.01
C LYS A 146 8.39 -0.81 -8.35
N ILE A 147 7.35 0.02 -8.31
CA ILE A 147 7.49 1.47 -8.37
C ILE A 147 7.09 2.10 -7.03
N ASN A 148 7.69 3.25 -6.72
CA ASN A 148 7.39 3.96 -5.49
C ASN A 148 6.00 4.62 -5.52
N ILE A 149 5.34 4.64 -4.37
CA ILE A 149 4.15 5.44 -4.13
C ILE A 149 4.55 6.64 -3.30
N TYR A 150 4.38 7.83 -3.87
CA TYR A 150 4.68 9.10 -3.22
C TYR A 150 3.41 9.74 -2.65
N ARG A 151 3.51 10.35 -1.47
CA ARG A 151 2.42 11.11 -0.84
C ARG A 151 2.96 12.48 -0.40
N PRO A 152 3.08 13.41 -1.35
CA PRO A 152 3.74 14.68 -1.08
C PRO A 152 3.05 15.57 -0.04
N LEU A 153 1.77 15.30 0.26
CA LEU A 153 0.97 16.03 1.25
C LEU A 153 0.94 15.36 2.64
N LYS A 154 1.72 14.30 2.87
CA LYS A 154 1.64 13.48 4.10
C LYS A 154 1.77 14.28 5.41
N ASN A 155 2.50 15.39 5.39
CA ASN A 155 2.70 16.27 6.54
C ASN A 155 1.84 17.54 6.50
N THR A 156 1.00 17.71 5.48
CA THR A 156 0.16 18.89 5.28
C THR A 156 -1.23 18.66 5.89
N PRO A 157 -1.70 19.50 6.80
CA PRO A 157 -3.05 19.38 7.35
C PRO A 157 -4.13 19.77 6.34
N LYS A 158 -5.31 19.19 6.45
CA LYS A 158 -6.45 19.42 5.56
C LYS A 158 -6.84 20.90 5.44
N HIS A 159 -6.84 21.64 6.55
CA HIS A 159 -7.20 23.07 6.56
C HIS A 159 -6.23 23.92 5.74
N GLU A 160 -4.94 23.59 5.70
CA GLU A 160 -3.96 24.30 4.84
C GLU A 160 -4.22 24.02 3.35
N ILE A 161 -4.61 22.79 3.01
CA ILE A 161 -4.97 22.40 1.64
C ILE A 161 -6.18 23.21 1.18
N LEU A 162 -7.22 23.31 2.01
CA LEU A 162 -8.42 24.08 1.70
C LEU A 162 -8.12 25.58 1.60
N ALA A 163 -7.28 26.12 2.50
CA ALA A 163 -6.83 27.50 2.45
C ALA A 163 -6.07 27.80 1.15
N PHE A 164 -5.18 26.90 0.72
CA PHE A 164 -4.47 27.01 -0.56
C PHE A 164 -5.42 27.07 -1.76
N LEU A 165 -6.40 26.18 -1.82
CA LEU A 165 -7.38 26.15 -2.91
C LEU A 165 -8.21 27.44 -2.94
N HIS A 166 -8.69 27.89 -1.78
CA HIS A 166 -9.47 29.13 -1.66
C HIS A 166 -8.66 30.38 -2.03
N GLN A 167 -7.42 30.51 -1.54
CA GLN A 167 -6.56 31.66 -1.85
C GLN A 167 -6.19 31.80 -3.33
N ASN A 168 -6.22 30.69 -4.07
CA ASN A 168 -5.89 30.66 -5.50
C ASN A 168 -7.13 30.51 -6.41
N ASP A 169 -8.33 30.62 -5.86
CA ASP A 169 -9.61 30.46 -6.57
C ASP A 169 -9.68 29.15 -7.40
N ILE A 170 -9.16 28.04 -6.83
CA ILE A 170 -9.11 26.75 -7.49
C ILE A 170 -10.39 25.96 -7.19
N LYS A 171 -11.14 25.63 -8.24
CA LYS A 171 -12.36 24.82 -8.15
C LYS A 171 -12.03 23.34 -7.96
N TYR A 172 -12.84 22.67 -7.13
CA TYR A 172 -12.76 21.23 -6.86
C TYR A 172 -14.15 20.68 -6.52
N PHE A 173 -14.31 19.36 -6.57
CA PHE A 173 -15.56 18.70 -6.18
C PHE A 173 -15.52 18.25 -4.71
N ASN A 174 -16.63 18.45 -4.02
CA ASN A 174 -16.85 17.95 -2.68
C ASN A 174 -17.71 16.69 -2.74
N ASP A 175 -17.23 15.64 -2.06
CA ASP A 175 -17.99 14.40 -1.88
C ASP A 175 -18.88 14.52 -0.63
N GLU A 176 -20.19 14.62 -0.83
CA GLU A 176 -21.15 14.73 0.28
C GLU A 176 -21.20 13.47 1.15
N THR A 177 -20.82 12.31 0.61
CA THR A 177 -20.76 11.06 1.38
C THR A 177 -19.70 11.10 2.49
N ASN A 178 -18.75 12.03 2.43
CA ASN A 178 -17.79 12.26 3.51
C ASN A 178 -18.43 12.76 4.82
N LYS A 179 -19.69 13.19 4.81
CA LYS A 179 -20.42 13.64 5.99
C LYS A 179 -21.18 12.52 6.70
N ASP A 180 -21.28 11.34 6.09
CA ASP A 180 -22.01 10.22 6.66
C ASP A 180 -21.17 9.54 7.76
N GLU A 181 -21.48 9.86 9.01
CA GLU A 181 -20.80 9.32 10.20
C GLU A 181 -21.14 7.85 10.50
N SER A 182 -22.01 7.19 9.74
CA SER A 182 -22.20 5.74 9.83
C SER A 182 -20.93 4.97 9.41
N PHE A 183 -20.06 5.61 8.63
CA PHE A 183 -18.73 5.08 8.31
C PHE A 183 -17.71 5.43 9.40
N GLU A 184 -17.06 4.42 9.98
CA GLU A 184 -16.06 4.55 11.05
C GLU A 184 -15.03 5.68 10.77
N ARG A 185 -14.56 5.77 9.52
CA ARG A 185 -13.57 6.77 9.13
C ARG A 185 -14.13 8.20 9.21
N ASN A 186 -15.34 8.41 8.73
CA ASN A 186 -15.98 9.73 8.76
C ASN A 186 -16.29 10.17 10.19
N TYR A 187 -16.74 9.22 11.03
CA TYR A 187 -16.94 9.46 12.47
C TYR A 187 -15.64 9.90 13.15
N ILE A 188 -14.53 9.19 12.91
CA ILE A 188 -13.20 9.54 13.47
C ILE A 188 -12.74 10.89 12.95
N ARG A 189 -12.97 11.21 11.67
CA ARG A 189 -12.63 12.50 11.08
C ARG A 189 -13.33 13.64 11.80
N ALA A 190 -14.66 13.60 11.87
CA ALA A 190 -15.48 14.69 12.41
C ALA A 190 -15.28 14.88 13.93
N ASN A 191 -15.14 13.78 14.66
CA ASN A 191 -15.14 13.83 16.13
C ASN A 191 -13.73 13.94 16.75
N PHE A 192 -12.69 13.50 16.05
CA PHE A 192 -11.32 13.46 16.60
C PHE A 192 -10.29 14.11 15.68
N SER A 193 -10.16 13.65 14.43
CA SER A 193 -9.03 13.98 13.59
C SER A 193 -8.96 15.47 13.26
N ASP A 194 -10.01 16.05 12.74
CA ASP A 194 -10.00 17.44 12.30
C ASP A 194 -9.75 18.39 13.44
N LYS A 195 -10.38 18.16 14.60
CA LYS A 195 -10.18 18.99 15.80
C LYS A 195 -8.77 18.87 16.36
N PHE A 196 -8.21 17.66 16.42
CA PHE A 196 -6.88 17.44 16.95
C PHE A 196 -5.80 18.00 16.04
N ILE A 197 -5.88 17.71 14.74
CA ILE A 197 -4.91 18.18 13.75
C ILE A 197 -4.94 19.72 13.62
N SER A 198 -6.09 20.37 13.75
CA SER A 198 -6.16 21.83 13.71
C SER A 198 -5.27 22.52 14.76
N SER A 199 -5.06 21.86 15.90
CA SER A 199 -4.27 22.41 17.01
C SER A 199 -2.86 21.84 17.11
N PHE A 200 -2.63 20.60 16.66
CA PHE A 200 -1.41 19.84 16.96
C PHE A 200 -0.71 19.25 15.72
N ALA A 201 -1.01 19.74 14.52
CA ALA A 201 -0.50 19.20 13.26
C ALA A 201 1.02 18.98 13.25
N ALA A 202 1.81 19.97 13.67
CA ALA A 202 3.27 19.89 13.67
C ALA A 202 3.80 18.78 14.59
N GLY A 203 3.20 18.61 15.76
CA GLY A 203 3.55 17.53 16.69
C GLY A 203 3.20 16.15 16.14
N VAL A 204 2.03 16.02 15.54
CA VAL A 204 1.57 14.76 14.92
C VAL A 204 2.47 14.36 13.75
N ALA A 205 2.82 15.30 12.87
CA ALA A 205 3.72 15.03 11.73
C ALA A 205 5.09 14.53 12.22
N LYS A 206 5.72 15.22 13.18
CA LYS A 206 6.99 14.80 13.78
C LYS A 206 6.90 13.44 14.46
N THR A 207 5.80 13.16 15.16
CA THR A 207 5.58 11.85 15.79
C THR A 207 5.50 10.74 14.73
N PHE A 208 4.77 10.94 13.63
CA PHE A 208 4.72 9.96 12.55
C PHE A 208 6.06 9.74 11.86
N GLU A 209 6.87 10.77 11.69
CA GLU A 209 8.24 10.65 11.17
C GLU A 209 9.11 9.79 12.09
N ALA A 210 9.12 10.10 13.39
CA ALA A 210 9.86 9.34 14.40
C ALA A 210 9.41 7.87 14.44
N LEU A 211 8.10 7.63 14.56
CA LEU A 211 7.55 6.27 14.58
C LEU A 211 7.83 5.48 13.28
N ASN A 212 7.87 6.13 12.12
CA ASN A 212 8.25 5.48 10.86
C ASN A 212 9.74 5.14 10.82
N ALA A 213 10.61 5.99 11.38
CA ALA A 213 12.03 5.69 11.53
C ALA A 213 12.24 4.50 12.47
N ASP A 214 11.62 4.51 13.65
CA ASP A 214 11.67 3.40 14.61
C ASP A 214 11.15 2.10 13.99
N LYS A 215 10.04 2.17 13.24
CA LYS A 215 9.46 1.02 12.54
C LYS A 215 10.43 0.39 11.56
N LYS A 216 11.18 1.17 10.78
CA LYS A 216 12.20 0.67 9.85
C LYS A 216 13.30 -0.08 10.59
N VAL A 217 13.78 0.47 11.71
CA VAL A 217 14.81 -0.18 12.54
C VAL A 217 14.30 -1.46 13.21
N LEU A 218 13.10 -1.38 13.80
CA LEU A 218 12.54 -2.49 14.58
C LEU A 218 12.01 -3.64 13.74
N LEU A 219 11.43 -3.39 12.57
CA LEU A 219 10.86 -4.46 11.74
C LEU A 219 11.87 -5.07 10.77
N GLY A 220 12.81 -4.26 10.26
CA GLY A 220 13.72 -4.70 9.20
C GLY A 220 13.01 -5.00 7.88
N ASP A 221 13.72 -5.73 7.00
CA ASP A 221 13.23 -6.15 5.69
C ASP A 221 13.20 -7.69 5.57
N PHE A 222 12.50 -8.18 4.53
CA PHE A 222 12.60 -9.58 4.16
C PHE A 222 14.04 -9.90 3.75
N ALA A 223 14.55 -11.05 4.20
CA ALA A 223 15.84 -11.55 3.76
C ALA A 223 15.82 -11.91 2.26
N PHE A 224 14.64 -12.39 1.79
CA PHE A 224 14.38 -12.66 0.37
C PHE A 224 12.89 -12.46 0.06
N GLU A 225 12.59 -11.87 -1.10
CA GLU A 225 11.22 -11.71 -1.62
C GLU A 225 11.21 -11.88 -3.13
N SER A 226 10.54 -12.91 -3.64
CA SER A 226 10.34 -13.13 -5.09
C SER A 226 9.03 -13.87 -5.35
N GLY A 227 8.22 -13.38 -6.31
CA GLY A 227 7.05 -14.05 -6.87
C GLY A 227 6.03 -14.62 -5.89
N GLY A 228 5.92 -14.06 -4.67
CA GLY A 228 5.04 -14.56 -3.61
C GLY A 228 5.73 -15.49 -2.60
N LEU A 229 7.03 -15.78 -2.76
CA LEU A 229 7.87 -16.36 -1.72
C LEU A 229 8.47 -15.24 -0.87
N PHE A 230 8.38 -15.39 0.45
CA PHE A 230 9.01 -14.52 1.44
C PHE A 230 9.88 -15.37 2.34
N VAL A 231 11.14 -14.95 2.54
CA VAL A 231 12.04 -15.53 3.53
C VAL A 231 12.46 -14.43 4.50
N LEU A 232 12.35 -14.70 5.78
CA LEU A 232 12.73 -13.78 6.85
C LEU A 232 13.63 -14.50 7.84
N LYS A 233 14.49 -13.77 8.54
CA LYS A 233 15.27 -14.32 9.66
C LYS A 233 14.29 -14.73 10.76
N ASN A 234 14.54 -15.86 11.40
CA ASN A 234 13.70 -16.35 12.49
C ASN A 234 14.19 -15.76 13.83
N ASP A 235 13.87 -14.50 14.04
CA ASP A 235 14.19 -13.73 15.24
C ASP A 235 12.93 -13.17 15.90
N GLU A 236 13.07 -12.36 16.93
CA GLU A 236 11.96 -11.75 17.67
C GLU A 236 11.07 -10.85 16.81
N LYS A 237 11.59 -10.34 15.66
CA LYS A 237 10.88 -9.49 14.73
C LYS A 237 10.08 -10.29 13.70
N ALA A 238 10.38 -11.57 13.56
CA ALA A 238 9.86 -12.44 12.49
C ALA A 238 8.33 -12.43 12.39
N ILE A 239 7.62 -12.41 13.52
CA ILE A 239 6.15 -12.43 13.53
C ILE A 239 5.54 -11.17 12.88
N ASN A 240 6.19 -10.01 12.98
CA ASN A 240 5.73 -8.77 12.36
C ASN A 240 5.94 -8.80 10.84
N LEU A 241 7.09 -9.30 10.40
CA LEU A 241 7.39 -9.49 8.97
C LEU A 241 6.50 -10.59 8.37
N ALA A 242 6.23 -11.66 9.11
CA ALA A 242 5.31 -12.71 8.68
C ALA A 242 3.89 -12.17 8.47
N ASP A 243 3.39 -11.32 9.36
CA ASP A 243 2.10 -10.64 9.18
C ASP A 243 2.08 -9.78 7.91
N LYS A 244 3.17 -9.06 7.61
CA LYS A 244 3.34 -8.29 6.38
C LYS A 244 3.34 -9.19 5.13
N ALA A 245 4.06 -10.31 5.17
CA ALA A 245 4.11 -11.29 4.06
C ALA A 245 2.73 -11.92 3.82
N LEU A 246 2.07 -12.36 4.89
CA LEU A 246 0.75 -12.99 4.83
C LEU A 246 -0.31 -12.04 4.26
N LYS A 247 -0.30 -10.76 4.64
CA LYS A 247 -1.16 -9.73 4.05
C LYS A 247 -0.95 -9.57 2.56
N LYS A 248 0.31 -9.57 2.10
CA LYS A 248 0.63 -9.55 0.66
C LYS A 248 0.10 -10.79 -0.07
N LEU A 249 -0.07 -11.91 0.62
CA LEU A 249 -0.68 -13.15 0.11
C LEU A 249 -2.19 -13.24 0.36
N GLY A 250 -2.83 -12.16 0.83
CA GLY A 250 -4.27 -12.09 1.05
C GLY A 250 -4.75 -12.81 2.32
N VAL A 251 -3.86 -13.06 3.30
CA VAL A 251 -4.19 -13.67 4.58
C VAL A 251 -4.04 -12.65 5.71
N LEU A 252 -5.13 -12.43 6.45
CA LEU A 252 -5.15 -11.58 7.64
C LEU A 252 -5.08 -12.47 8.88
N LEU A 253 -4.14 -12.19 9.78
CA LEU A 253 -4.05 -12.89 11.06
C LEU A 253 -5.00 -12.27 12.09
N SER A 254 -5.87 -13.11 12.68
CA SER A 254 -6.52 -12.79 13.96
C SER A 254 -5.49 -12.87 15.10
N ALA A 255 -5.86 -12.41 16.30
CA ALA A 255 -4.98 -12.56 17.48
C ALA A 255 -4.58 -14.01 17.71
N ASP A 256 -5.53 -14.95 17.62
CA ASP A 256 -5.28 -16.38 17.80
C ASP A 256 -4.37 -16.96 16.70
N SER A 257 -4.66 -16.65 15.44
CA SER A 257 -3.82 -17.09 14.31
C SER A 257 -2.41 -16.53 14.40
N ARG A 258 -2.25 -15.31 14.91
CA ARG A 258 -0.94 -14.71 15.17
C ARG A 258 -0.19 -15.44 16.27
N ALA A 259 -0.88 -15.81 17.36
CA ALA A 259 -0.28 -16.61 18.45
C ALA A 259 0.15 -18.00 17.96
N VAL A 260 -0.67 -18.65 17.12
CA VAL A 260 -0.34 -19.94 16.50
C VAL A 260 0.90 -19.81 15.60
N ALA A 261 0.96 -18.76 14.76
CA ALA A 261 2.11 -18.51 13.90
C ALA A 261 3.38 -18.25 14.71
N ALA A 262 3.32 -17.42 15.76
CA ALA A 262 4.46 -17.15 16.64
C ALA A 262 4.98 -18.42 17.34
N ARG A 263 4.06 -19.29 17.81
CA ARG A 263 4.42 -20.58 18.41
C ARG A 263 5.07 -21.50 17.39
N ALA A 264 4.56 -21.56 16.16
CA ALA A 264 5.16 -22.37 15.09
C ALA A 264 6.57 -21.90 14.75
N MET A 265 6.80 -20.57 14.70
CA MET A 265 8.14 -20.01 14.48
C MET A 265 9.11 -20.38 15.59
N LYS A 266 8.69 -20.24 16.84
CA LYS A 266 9.53 -20.60 18.02
C LYS A 266 9.90 -22.08 18.06
N ASN A 267 9.00 -22.96 17.60
CA ASN A 267 9.16 -24.39 17.64
C ASN A 267 9.67 -25.02 16.33
N GLU A 268 10.17 -24.21 15.40
CA GLU A 268 10.64 -24.64 14.06
C GLU A 268 9.59 -25.46 13.30
N GLY A 269 8.32 -25.09 13.45
CA GLY A 269 7.17 -25.81 12.93
C GLY A 269 6.75 -25.39 11.53
N GLN A 270 5.85 -26.19 10.95
CA GLN A 270 5.25 -25.93 9.63
C GLN A 270 3.74 -25.94 9.76
N ILE A 271 3.11 -24.79 9.48
CA ILE A 271 1.65 -24.59 9.53
C ILE A 271 1.09 -24.16 8.18
N VAL A 272 -0.21 -24.28 8.03
CA VAL A 272 -0.98 -23.74 6.90
C VAL A 272 -2.01 -22.77 7.44
N LEU A 273 -2.02 -21.57 6.89
CA LEU A 273 -2.93 -20.50 7.28
C LEU A 273 -4.00 -20.30 6.20
N SER A 274 -5.25 -20.19 6.64
CA SER A 274 -6.44 -20.03 5.78
C SER A 274 -6.50 -21.05 4.62
N HIS A 275 -5.95 -22.25 4.76
CA HIS A 275 -5.83 -23.29 3.72
C HIS A 275 -5.13 -22.83 2.44
N LYS A 276 -4.45 -21.67 2.44
CA LYS A 276 -3.89 -21.02 1.23
C LYS A 276 -2.39 -20.79 1.29
N VAL A 277 -1.84 -20.57 2.48
CA VAL A 277 -0.45 -20.14 2.64
C VAL A 277 0.26 -21.03 3.64
N ALA A 278 1.42 -21.54 3.24
CA ALA A 278 2.32 -22.27 4.12
C ALA A 278 3.27 -21.29 4.82
N LEU A 279 3.40 -21.42 6.14
CA LEU A 279 4.42 -20.80 6.96
C LEU A 279 5.27 -21.92 7.58
N CYS A 280 6.56 -21.92 7.27
CA CYS A 280 7.47 -22.97 7.68
C CYS A 280 8.72 -22.35 8.31
N ALA A 281 8.93 -22.60 9.60
CA ALA A 281 10.07 -22.10 10.33
C ALA A 281 11.18 -23.15 10.42
N SER A 282 12.39 -22.68 10.39
CA SER A 282 13.61 -23.37 10.80
C SER A 282 14.33 -22.49 11.81
N ARG A 283 15.44 -22.97 12.37
CA ARG A 283 16.23 -22.19 13.33
C ARG A 283 16.67 -20.82 12.76
N ALA A 284 17.08 -20.77 11.50
CA ALA A 284 17.62 -19.56 10.87
C ALA A 284 16.58 -18.73 10.14
N PHE A 285 15.63 -19.37 9.46
CA PHE A 285 14.70 -18.71 8.54
C PHE A 285 13.26 -19.19 8.71
N VAL A 286 12.35 -18.27 8.38
CA VAL A 286 10.93 -18.57 8.17
C VAL A 286 10.61 -18.37 6.70
N PHE A 287 10.03 -19.38 6.07
CA PHE A 287 9.59 -19.39 4.68
C PHE A 287 8.07 -19.25 4.64
N ILE A 288 7.57 -18.34 3.82
CA ILE A 288 6.13 -18.09 3.62
C ILE A 288 5.84 -18.05 2.13
N ALA A 289 4.94 -18.92 1.66
CA ALA A 289 4.56 -18.98 0.26
C ALA A 289 3.14 -19.52 0.10
N PRO A 290 2.47 -19.30 -1.05
CA PRO A 290 1.22 -19.97 -1.38
C PRO A 290 1.35 -21.48 -1.29
N LEU A 291 0.41 -22.15 -0.61
CA LEU A 291 0.37 -23.60 -0.55
C LEU A 291 0.05 -24.17 -1.94
N LYS A 292 0.94 -25.02 -2.45
CA LYS A 292 0.78 -25.73 -3.73
C LYS A 292 0.97 -27.23 -3.55
N THR A 293 0.42 -27.99 -4.45
CA THR A 293 0.62 -29.45 -4.57
C THR A 293 1.23 -29.77 -5.94
N ALA A 294 2.24 -30.63 -5.94
CA ALA A 294 2.88 -31.11 -7.17
C ALA A 294 3.55 -32.46 -6.90
N VAL A 295 3.66 -33.29 -7.94
CA VAL A 295 4.48 -34.50 -7.90
C VAL A 295 5.94 -34.11 -8.11
N LEU A 296 6.74 -34.22 -7.07
CA LEU A 296 8.13 -33.78 -7.08
C LEU A 296 9.08 -34.93 -7.47
N LYS A 297 10.02 -34.64 -8.37
CA LYS A 297 11.11 -35.57 -8.74
C LYS A 297 12.07 -35.80 -7.57
N LYS A 298 12.71 -36.95 -7.53
CA LYS A 298 13.62 -37.35 -6.44
C LYS A 298 14.81 -36.39 -6.32
N GLU A 299 15.40 -36.04 -7.46
CA GLU A 299 16.55 -35.13 -7.54
C GLU A 299 16.20 -33.74 -6.93
N PHE A 300 15.05 -33.18 -7.28
CA PHE A 300 14.59 -31.90 -6.75
C PHE A 300 14.31 -31.94 -5.24
N LYS A 301 13.77 -33.06 -4.75
CA LYS A 301 13.55 -33.26 -3.29
C LYS A 301 14.87 -33.27 -2.55
N GLU A 302 15.90 -33.91 -3.10
CA GLU A 302 17.23 -33.99 -2.50
C GLU A 302 17.91 -32.63 -2.51
N GLU A 303 17.85 -31.89 -3.63
CA GLU A 303 18.37 -30.53 -3.72
C GLU A 303 17.75 -29.61 -2.68
N CYS A 304 16.41 -29.66 -2.53
CA CYS A 304 15.70 -28.90 -1.47
C CYS A 304 16.12 -29.36 -0.06
N ARG A 305 16.47 -30.63 0.15
CA ARG A 305 16.92 -31.12 1.44
C ARG A 305 18.30 -30.57 1.80
N VAL A 306 19.20 -30.54 0.85
CA VAL A 306 20.56 -29.96 1.02
C VAL A 306 20.46 -28.48 1.37
N LEU A 307 19.60 -27.73 0.68
CA LEU A 307 19.35 -26.31 0.92
C LEU A 307 18.46 -26.05 2.16
N LYS A 308 18.09 -27.07 2.93
CA LYS A 308 17.22 -26.99 4.11
C LYS A 308 15.86 -26.30 3.83
N ILE A 309 15.34 -26.43 2.62
CA ILE A 309 14.04 -25.89 2.21
C ILE A 309 12.92 -26.75 2.79
N PRO A 310 11.96 -26.19 3.56
CA PRO A 310 10.86 -26.90 4.18
C PRO A 310 9.95 -27.61 3.19
N SER A 311 9.40 -28.77 3.59
CA SER A 311 8.63 -29.64 2.67
C SER A 311 7.41 -28.98 2.06
N LYS A 312 6.67 -28.15 2.81
CA LYS A 312 5.46 -27.46 2.33
C LYS A 312 5.75 -26.33 1.33
N ILE A 313 7.00 -25.87 1.23
CA ILE A 313 7.43 -24.82 0.26
C ILE A 313 7.86 -25.43 -1.07
N ARG A 314 8.31 -26.70 -1.08
CA ARG A 314 8.94 -27.34 -2.25
C ARG A 314 8.03 -27.40 -3.48
N ALA A 315 6.74 -27.68 -3.29
CA ALA A 315 5.80 -27.72 -4.41
C ALA A 315 5.61 -26.34 -5.09
N PHE A 316 5.59 -25.28 -4.30
CA PHE A 316 5.57 -23.92 -4.84
C PHE A 316 6.82 -23.63 -5.69
N LEU A 317 8.00 -23.95 -5.18
CA LEU A 317 9.27 -23.74 -5.89
C LEU A 317 9.41 -24.62 -7.13
N PHE A 318 8.91 -25.85 -7.10
CA PHE A 318 8.93 -26.75 -8.25
C PHE A 318 8.13 -26.19 -9.43
N LEU A 319 7.02 -25.51 -9.15
CA LEU A 319 6.17 -24.85 -10.12
C LEU A 319 6.71 -23.48 -10.58
N ASN A 320 7.66 -22.89 -9.85
CA ASN A 320 8.23 -21.58 -10.10
C ASN A 320 9.77 -21.65 -10.13
N LYS A 321 10.31 -22.19 -11.24
CA LYS A 321 11.73 -22.51 -11.37
C LYS A 321 12.66 -21.29 -11.26
N ASP A 322 12.22 -20.14 -11.76
CA ASP A 322 13.01 -18.89 -11.69
C ASP A 322 13.17 -18.45 -10.23
N ILE A 323 12.06 -18.51 -9.44
CA ILE A 323 12.12 -18.20 -8.00
C ILE A 323 13.01 -19.19 -7.26
N PHE A 324 13.00 -20.46 -7.67
CA PHE A 324 13.88 -21.46 -7.06
C PHE A 324 15.35 -21.19 -7.35
N LYS A 325 15.67 -20.76 -8.58
CA LYS A 325 17.03 -20.34 -8.97
C LYS A 325 17.53 -19.17 -8.12
N ASP A 326 16.73 -18.10 -8.04
CA ASP A 326 17.07 -16.91 -7.25
C ASP A 326 17.23 -17.25 -5.75
N LEU A 327 16.32 -18.08 -5.20
CA LEU A 327 16.40 -18.53 -3.82
C LEU A 327 17.68 -19.35 -3.55
N LYS A 328 18.10 -20.18 -4.50
CA LYS A 328 19.32 -20.97 -4.40
C LYS A 328 20.55 -20.09 -4.31
N GLU A 329 20.65 -19.05 -5.14
CA GLU A 329 21.72 -18.06 -5.09
C GLU A 329 21.74 -17.30 -3.74
N PHE A 330 20.58 -17.07 -3.15
CA PHE A 330 20.47 -16.44 -1.82
C PHE A 330 20.89 -17.37 -0.66
N LEU A 331 20.67 -18.69 -0.77
CA LEU A 331 20.93 -19.65 0.32
C LEU A 331 22.36 -20.22 0.34
N ILE A 332 23.10 -20.07 -0.76
CA ILE A 332 24.51 -20.48 -0.90
C ILE A 332 25.42 -19.32 -0.55
#